data_9920b90b208e52b49c11c24495bfaf80
#
_entry.id   9920b90b208e52b49c11c24495bfaf80
#
_cell.length_a   1.000
_cell.length_b   1.000
_cell.length_c   1.000
_cell.angle_alpha   90.00
_cell.angle_beta   90.00
_cell.angle_gamma   90.00
#
_symmetry.space_group_name_H-M   'P 1'
#
loop_
_entity.id
_entity.type
_entity.pdbx_description
1 polymer ?
#
loop_
_entity_poly.entity_id
_entity_poly.type
_entity_poly.pdbx_seq_one_letter_code
_entity_poly.pdbx_strand_id
1 'polypeptide(L)'
;MLVEPFENELLRSTEKYIHSHFENEGSGHDWWHIHRVRNMALKLAENEGGNLFLIEMAALLHDLDDWKLNSENESKTAKWLKNINVDNLQAESILEIVEQVSFKGAGVENNATTIEARIVQDADRLDAIGAIGVARTFAYGGHKSRPIYHPGIKPVLHTNFESYKNNTAPTINHFYEKLLLLKNSLNTATAIEIAKNRHIFMETFLKQFFAEWEGDK
;
A
#
# COMPACT_ATOMS: atom_id res chain seq x y z
N MET A 1 9.02 -17.61 14.15
CA MET A 1 10.43 -17.89 13.86
C MET A 1 11.20 -16.63 14.20
N LEU A 2 12.37 -16.70 14.84
CA LEU A 2 13.16 -15.50 15.15
C LEU A 2 14.02 -15.17 13.92
N VAL A 3 14.15 -13.90 13.59
CA VAL A 3 15.05 -13.41 12.54
C VAL A 3 16.50 -13.58 13.04
N GLU A 4 17.38 -14.07 12.19
CA GLU A 4 18.78 -14.31 12.55
C GLU A 4 19.53 -12.97 12.76
N PRO A 5 20.60 -12.94 13.60
CA PRO A 5 21.33 -11.69 13.90
C PRO A 5 21.85 -10.96 12.65
N PHE A 6 22.33 -11.69 11.66
CA PHE A 6 22.79 -11.13 10.38
C PHE A 6 21.64 -10.51 9.58
N GLU A 7 20.51 -11.20 9.49
CA GLU A 7 19.30 -10.68 8.84
C GLU A 7 18.79 -9.39 9.51
N ASN A 8 18.86 -9.31 10.85
CA ASN A 8 18.53 -8.09 11.59
C ASN A 8 19.41 -6.89 11.20
N GLU A 9 20.70 -7.11 10.90
CA GLU A 9 21.60 -6.06 10.43
C GLU A 9 21.21 -5.56 9.02
N LEU A 10 20.87 -6.50 8.12
CA LEU A 10 20.37 -6.17 6.78
C LEU A 10 19.06 -5.35 6.84
N LEU A 11 18.13 -5.74 7.70
CA LEU A 11 16.87 -5.01 7.92
C LEU A 11 17.12 -3.60 8.44
N ARG A 12 17.99 -3.42 9.44
CA ARG A 12 18.34 -2.08 9.96
C ARG A 12 19.01 -1.19 8.92
N SER A 13 19.87 -1.77 8.09
CA SER A 13 20.52 -1.04 6.99
C SER A 13 19.51 -0.58 5.95
N THR A 14 18.57 -1.47 5.60
CA THR A 14 17.48 -1.17 4.66
C THR A 14 16.52 -0.14 5.22
N GLU A 15 16.15 -0.23 6.50
CA GLU A 15 15.31 0.78 7.15
C GLU A 15 15.93 2.18 7.07
N LYS A 16 17.22 2.32 7.36
CA LYS A 16 17.94 3.61 7.27
C LYS A 16 17.98 4.14 5.84
N TYR A 17 18.25 3.26 4.87
CA TYR A 17 18.27 3.63 3.46
C TYR A 17 16.92 4.13 2.99
N ILE A 18 15.86 3.38 3.27
CA ILE A 18 14.49 3.72 2.89
C ILE A 18 14.01 4.99 3.61
N HIS A 19 14.30 5.14 4.90
CA HIS A 19 13.99 6.36 5.63
C HIS A 19 14.59 7.59 4.95
N SER A 20 15.90 7.56 4.63
CA SER A 20 16.55 8.69 3.96
C SER A 20 16.04 8.93 2.53
N HIS A 21 15.58 7.88 1.83
CA HIS A 21 15.06 7.99 0.46
C HIS A 21 13.68 8.66 0.41
N PHE A 22 12.84 8.42 1.42
CA PHE A 22 11.45 8.89 1.48
C PHE A 22 11.19 10.02 2.49
N GLU A 23 12.23 10.60 3.10
CA GLU A 23 12.11 11.63 4.15
C GLU A 23 11.34 12.88 3.71
N ASN A 24 11.48 13.28 2.44
CA ASN A 24 10.87 14.50 1.90
C ASN A 24 9.73 14.21 0.92
N GLU A 25 9.22 12.97 0.88
CA GLU A 25 8.14 12.59 -0.04
C GLU A 25 6.78 13.01 0.53
N GLY A 26 6.04 13.84 -0.20
CA GLY A 26 4.73 14.38 0.24
C GLY A 26 3.52 13.79 -0.49
N SER A 27 3.71 12.78 -1.36
CA SER A 27 2.61 12.19 -2.16
C SER A 27 1.77 11.16 -1.41
N GLY A 28 2.09 10.86 -0.15
CA GLY A 28 1.45 9.79 0.63
C GLY A 28 2.14 8.42 0.49
N HIS A 29 3.25 8.35 -0.27
CA HIS A 29 4.23 7.25 -0.30
C HIS A 29 5.48 7.67 0.48
N ASP A 30 5.28 8.22 1.66
CA ASP A 30 6.33 8.70 2.55
C ASP A 30 6.89 7.56 3.43
N TRP A 31 7.96 7.85 4.17
CA TRP A 31 8.52 6.93 5.14
C TRP A 31 7.47 6.39 6.11
N TRP A 32 6.52 7.22 6.55
CA TRP A 32 5.51 6.82 7.52
C TRP A 32 4.50 5.83 6.95
N HIS A 33 4.22 5.86 5.65
CA HIS A 33 3.48 4.81 4.97
C HIS A 33 4.24 3.48 5.04
N ILE A 34 5.49 3.46 4.64
CA ILE A 34 6.33 2.25 4.66
C ILE A 34 6.45 1.69 6.07
N HIS A 35 6.66 2.56 7.06
CA HIS A 35 6.70 2.17 8.48
C HIS A 35 5.39 1.50 8.94
N ARG A 36 4.23 2.03 8.57
CA ARG A 36 2.93 1.44 8.93
C ARG A 36 2.68 0.11 8.21
N VAL A 37 3.04 0.02 6.92
CA VAL A 37 2.93 -1.21 6.13
C VAL A 37 3.82 -2.31 6.75
N ARG A 38 5.08 -2.00 7.07
CA ARG A 38 5.98 -2.92 7.77
C ARG A 38 5.38 -3.44 9.07
N ASN A 39 4.92 -2.54 9.95
CA ASN A 39 4.35 -2.92 11.24
C ASN A 39 3.08 -3.77 11.08
N MET A 40 2.25 -3.46 10.09
CA MET A 40 1.06 -4.24 9.80
C MET A 40 1.42 -5.62 9.23
N ALA A 41 2.40 -5.71 8.34
CA ALA A 41 2.86 -6.98 7.78
C ALA A 41 3.40 -7.92 8.87
N LEU A 42 4.22 -7.41 9.79
CA LEU A 42 4.71 -8.18 10.94
C LEU A 42 3.56 -8.64 11.84
N LYS A 43 2.58 -7.78 12.11
CA LYS A 43 1.38 -8.14 12.88
C LYS A 43 0.52 -9.21 12.20
N LEU A 44 0.37 -9.17 10.89
CA LEU A 44 -0.33 -10.20 10.14
C LEU A 44 0.45 -11.53 10.22
N ALA A 45 1.78 -11.48 10.08
CA ALA A 45 2.64 -12.66 10.14
C ALA A 45 2.57 -13.40 11.49
N GLU A 46 2.27 -12.72 12.61
CA GLU A 46 2.06 -13.36 13.92
C GLU A 46 0.95 -14.43 13.88
N ASN A 47 -0.09 -14.24 13.07
CA ASN A 47 -1.22 -15.16 12.95
C ASN A 47 -1.18 -16.03 11.69
N GLU A 48 -0.63 -15.51 10.60
CA GLU A 48 -0.67 -16.17 9.30
C GLU A 48 0.62 -16.96 9.00
N GLY A 49 1.71 -16.71 9.76
CA GLY A 49 3.01 -17.34 9.57
C GLY A 49 3.84 -16.69 8.48
N GLY A 50 4.69 -17.49 7.81
CA GLY A 50 5.61 -17.02 6.79
C GLY A 50 7.03 -16.72 7.31
N ASN A 51 7.94 -16.40 6.39
CA ASN A 51 9.32 -16.02 6.70
C ASN A 51 9.36 -14.52 7.06
N LEU A 52 9.65 -14.21 8.34
CA LEU A 52 9.65 -12.83 8.85
C LEU A 52 10.66 -11.93 8.15
N PHE A 53 11.85 -12.46 7.81
CA PHE A 53 12.87 -11.68 7.10
C PHE A 53 12.38 -11.25 5.71
N LEU A 54 11.80 -12.19 4.92
CA LEU A 54 11.27 -11.88 3.59
C LEU A 54 10.10 -10.89 3.66
N ILE A 55 9.19 -11.10 4.62
CA ILE A 55 8.03 -10.20 4.83
C ILE A 55 8.49 -8.79 5.17
N GLU A 56 9.39 -8.65 6.15
CA GLU A 56 9.84 -7.36 6.62
C GLU A 56 10.67 -6.62 5.57
N MET A 57 11.59 -7.32 4.88
CA MET A 57 12.40 -6.76 3.82
C MET A 57 11.53 -6.31 2.64
N ALA A 58 10.59 -7.14 2.20
CA ALA A 58 9.67 -6.78 1.12
C ALA A 58 8.76 -5.60 1.50
N ALA A 59 8.28 -5.56 2.75
CA ALA A 59 7.48 -4.43 3.24
C ALA A 59 8.27 -3.11 3.28
N LEU A 60 9.57 -3.15 3.58
CA LEU A 60 10.44 -1.97 3.51
C LEU A 60 10.69 -1.50 2.07
N LEU A 61 10.74 -2.41 1.11
CA LEU A 61 11.17 -2.14 -0.27
C LEU A 61 10.02 -1.98 -1.27
N HIS A 62 8.76 -2.26 -0.89
CA HIS A 62 7.64 -2.40 -1.83
C HIS A 62 7.36 -1.17 -2.72
N ASP A 63 7.64 0.03 -2.22
CA ASP A 63 7.41 1.29 -2.95
C ASP A 63 8.68 1.84 -3.63
N LEU A 64 9.87 1.21 -3.43
CA LEU A 64 11.15 1.75 -3.92
C LEU A 64 11.20 1.81 -5.46
N ASP A 65 10.56 0.88 -6.13
CA ASP A 65 10.46 0.81 -7.60
C ASP A 65 9.09 1.27 -8.13
N ASP A 66 8.24 1.93 -7.31
CA ASP A 66 6.95 2.44 -7.79
C ASP A 66 7.18 3.38 -8.99
N TRP A 67 6.46 3.14 -10.07
CA TRP A 67 6.51 3.89 -11.32
C TRP A 67 6.33 5.41 -11.15
N LYS A 68 5.66 5.84 -10.07
CA LYS A 68 5.48 7.25 -9.73
C LYS A 68 6.78 7.91 -9.26
N LEU A 69 7.73 7.11 -8.77
CA LEU A 69 8.94 7.54 -8.12
C LEU A 69 10.21 7.10 -8.88
N ASN A 70 10.06 6.17 -9.83
CA ASN A 70 11.19 5.61 -10.58
C ASN A 70 11.07 5.93 -12.07
N SER A 71 12.00 6.74 -12.59
CA SER A 71 12.14 7.06 -14.01
C SER A 71 13.20 6.20 -14.74
N GLU A 72 13.90 5.33 -14.00
CA GLU A 72 14.96 4.47 -14.53
C GLU A 72 14.41 3.09 -14.93
N ASN A 73 15.00 2.50 -15.98
CA ASN A 73 14.65 1.14 -16.45
C ASN A 73 15.23 0.02 -15.58
N GLU A 74 15.91 0.36 -14.47
CA GLU A 74 16.62 -0.59 -13.63
C GLU A 74 16.07 -0.58 -12.20
N SER A 75 15.77 -1.78 -11.65
CA SER A 75 15.22 -1.93 -10.31
C SER A 75 16.20 -1.42 -9.24
N LYS A 76 15.78 -0.41 -8.49
CA LYS A 76 16.49 0.10 -7.32
C LYS A 76 16.52 -0.96 -6.20
N THR A 77 15.44 -1.72 -6.07
CA THR A 77 15.33 -2.84 -5.12
C THR A 77 16.40 -3.88 -5.39
N ALA A 78 16.57 -4.34 -6.64
CA ALA A 78 17.60 -5.30 -7.00
C ALA A 78 19.02 -4.77 -6.73
N LYS A 79 19.28 -3.50 -7.09
CA LYS A 79 20.56 -2.84 -6.78
C LYS A 79 20.85 -2.79 -5.29
N TRP A 80 19.85 -2.46 -4.48
CA TRP A 80 19.98 -2.37 -3.03
C TRP A 80 20.29 -3.74 -2.41
N LEU A 81 19.49 -4.77 -2.72
CA LEU A 81 19.70 -6.13 -2.21
C LEU A 81 21.10 -6.67 -2.53
N LYS A 82 21.59 -6.43 -3.75
CA LYS A 82 22.95 -6.76 -4.15
C LYS A 82 24.00 -6.00 -3.34
N ASN A 83 23.79 -4.71 -3.12
CA ASN A 83 24.74 -3.84 -2.41
C ASN A 83 24.95 -4.27 -0.95
N ILE A 84 23.89 -4.74 -0.30
CA ILE A 84 23.97 -5.22 1.10
C ILE A 84 24.25 -6.73 1.20
N ASN A 85 24.55 -7.41 0.09
CA ASN A 85 24.90 -8.83 0.01
C ASN A 85 23.81 -9.77 0.59
N VAL A 86 22.54 -9.53 0.27
CA VAL A 86 21.47 -10.50 0.54
C VAL A 86 21.73 -11.77 -0.26
N ASP A 87 21.48 -12.94 0.33
CA ASP A 87 21.57 -14.23 -0.36
C ASP A 87 20.72 -14.24 -1.64
N ASN A 88 21.22 -14.85 -2.71
CA ASN A 88 20.56 -14.78 -4.02
C ASN A 88 19.13 -15.35 -4.01
N LEU A 89 18.87 -16.45 -3.30
CA LEU A 89 17.53 -17.04 -3.24
C LEU A 89 16.56 -16.14 -2.44
N GLN A 90 17.05 -15.56 -1.35
CA GLN A 90 16.28 -14.58 -0.59
C GLN A 90 16.00 -13.32 -1.41
N ALA A 91 16.99 -12.81 -2.17
CA ALA A 91 16.84 -11.65 -3.03
C ALA A 91 15.82 -11.88 -4.14
N GLU A 92 15.85 -13.03 -4.82
CA GLU A 92 14.85 -13.43 -5.81
C GLU A 92 13.44 -13.45 -5.20
N SER A 93 13.29 -14.11 -4.03
CA SER A 93 12.00 -14.17 -3.32
C SER A 93 11.48 -12.78 -2.95
N ILE A 94 12.34 -11.89 -2.46
CA ILE A 94 11.97 -10.50 -2.11
C ILE A 94 11.50 -9.74 -3.35
N LEU A 95 12.21 -9.86 -4.48
CA LEU A 95 11.84 -9.20 -5.73
C LEU A 95 10.48 -9.70 -6.25
N GLU A 96 10.23 -11.00 -6.20
CA GLU A 96 8.93 -11.58 -6.57
C GLU A 96 7.80 -11.06 -5.69
N ILE A 97 8.02 -10.95 -4.37
CA ILE A 97 7.03 -10.39 -3.45
C ILE A 97 6.74 -8.92 -3.80
N VAL A 98 7.77 -8.10 -3.95
CA VAL A 98 7.63 -6.67 -4.27
C VAL A 98 6.87 -6.45 -5.57
N GLU A 99 7.15 -7.26 -6.61
CA GLU A 99 6.42 -7.17 -7.89
C GLU A 99 4.92 -7.48 -7.74
N GLN A 100 4.56 -8.40 -6.83
CA GLN A 100 3.18 -8.82 -6.58
C GLN A 100 2.39 -7.86 -5.68
N VAL A 101 3.05 -6.96 -4.94
CA VAL A 101 2.38 -6.03 -4.00
C VAL A 101 1.64 -4.91 -4.73
N SER A 102 2.22 -4.35 -5.79
CA SER A 102 1.67 -3.17 -6.48
C SER A 102 0.24 -3.36 -6.99
N PHE A 103 -0.65 -2.41 -6.67
CA PHE A 103 -2.03 -2.41 -7.16
C PHE A 103 -2.06 -2.06 -8.65
N LYS A 104 -2.45 -3.02 -9.50
CA LYS A 104 -2.48 -2.88 -10.97
C LYS A 104 -3.86 -2.48 -11.54
N GLY A 105 -4.87 -2.20 -10.69
CA GLY A 105 -6.22 -1.76 -11.10
C GLY A 105 -7.35 -2.64 -10.56
N ALA A 106 -8.58 -2.10 -10.54
CA ALA A 106 -9.78 -2.86 -10.21
C ALA A 106 -10.07 -3.84 -11.35
N GLY A 107 -10.15 -5.14 -11.07
CA GLY A 107 -10.37 -6.18 -12.09
C GLY A 107 -9.11 -6.86 -12.60
N VAL A 108 -7.91 -6.47 -12.16
CA VAL A 108 -6.68 -7.24 -12.36
C VAL A 108 -6.64 -8.33 -11.28
N GLU A 109 -6.41 -9.58 -11.70
CA GLU A 109 -6.31 -10.72 -10.79
C GLU A 109 -5.25 -10.48 -9.72
N ASN A 110 -5.55 -10.93 -8.51
CA ASN A 110 -4.63 -10.90 -7.39
C ASN A 110 -3.55 -11.96 -7.61
N ASN A 111 -2.32 -11.52 -7.85
CA ASN A 111 -1.22 -12.41 -8.20
C ASN A 111 -0.36 -12.85 -7.00
N ALA A 112 -0.75 -12.54 -5.76
CA ALA A 112 0.00 -12.94 -4.57
C ALA A 112 -0.01 -14.48 -4.40
N THR A 113 1.09 -15.13 -4.73
CA THR A 113 1.21 -16.60 -4.78
C THR A 113 1.70 -17.21 -3.46
N THR A 114 2.61 -16.52 -2.76
CA THR A 114 3.18 -16.97 -1.49
C THR A 114 2.45 -16.34 -0.30
N ILE A 115 2.62 -16.90 0.90
CA ILE A 115 2.04 -16.31 2.11
C ILE A 115 2.68 -14.96 2.42
N GLU A 116 3.97 -14.80 2.17
CA GLU A 116 4.71 -13.56 2.36
C GLU A 116 4.17 -12.46 1.44
N ALA A 117 3.98 -12.75 0.16
CA ALA A 117 3.39 -11.81 -0.81
C ALA A 117 1.97 -11.40 -0.41
N ARG A 118 1.14 -12.34 0.04
CA ARG A 118 -0.22 -12.08 0.52
C ARG A 118 -0.23 -11.17 1.73
N ILE A 119 0.67 -11.40 2.68
CA ILE A 119 0.80 -10.59 3.91
C ILE A 119 1.21 -9.16 3.57
N VAL A 120 2.27 -8.96 2.77
CA VAL A 120 2.77 -7.62 2.43
C VAL A 120 1.74 -6.85 1.60
N GLN A 121 1.10 -7.51 0.63
CA GLN A 121 0.05 -6.92 -0.18
C GLN A 121 -1.17 -6.52 0.67
N ASP A 122 -1.58 -7.35 1.61
CA ASP A 122 -2.68 -7.05 2.54
C ASP A 122 -2.33 -5.89 3.47
N ALA A 123 -1.09 -5.83 3.95
CA ALA A 123 -0.62 -4.73 4.79
C ALA A 123 -0.68 -3.38 4.06
N ASP A 124 -0.24 -3.31 2.81
CA ASP A 124 -0.36 -2.11 1.97
C ASP A 124 -1.82 -1.74 1.72
N ARG A 125 -2.66 -2.70 1.34
CA ARG A 125 -4.10 -2.46 1.14
C ARG A 125 -4.82 -1.99 2.40
N LEU A 126 -4.45 -2.51 3.56
CA LEU A 126 -4.98 -2.05 4.83
C LEU A 126 -4.59 -0.61 5.15
N ASP A 127 -3.37 -0.16 4.80
CA ASP A 127 -2.97 1.24 5.00
C ASP A 127 -3.74 2.23 4.10
N ALA A 128 -4.28 1.74 2.99
CA ALA A 128 -5.11 2.53 2.09
C ALA A 128 -6.57 2.73 2.56
N ILE A 129 -7.02 2.03 3.61
CA ILE A 129 -8.42 2.07 4.08
C ILE A 129 -8.52 2.47 5.57
N GLY A 130 -9.74 2.83 6.01
CA GLY A 130 -10.00 3.31 7.37
C GLY A 130 -9.58 4.76 7.57
N ALA A 131 -9.33 5.17 8.81
CA ALA A 131 -9.01 6.56 9.17
C ALA A 131 -7.74 7.08 8.48
N ILE A 132 -6.69 6.27 8.44
CA ILE A 132 -5.44 6.60 7.73
C ILE A 132 -5.71 6.73 6.23
N GLY A 133 -6.44 5.79 5.64
CA GLY A 133 -6.81 5.83 4.22
C GLY A 133 -7.59 7.09 3.85
N VAL A 134 -8.57 7.50 4.68
CA VAL A 134 -9.29 8.78 4.51
C VAL A 134 -8.32 9.95 4.49
N ALA A 135 -7.46 10.08 5.52
CA ALA A 135 -6.50 11.18 5.62
C ALA A 135 -5.54 11.22 4.42
N ARG A 136 -4.96 10.08 4.04
CA ARG A 136 -4.07 9.97 2.86
C ARG A 136 -4.76 10.36 1.56
N THR A 137 -6.01 9.96 1.38
CA THR A 137 -6.79 10.27 0.17
C THR A 137 -6.98 11.77 -0.01
N PHE A 138 -7.29 12.50 1.05
CA PHE A 138 -7.43 13.96 0.97
C PHE A 138 -6.09 14.68 0.88
N ALA A 139 -5.05 14.20 1.54
CA ALA A 139 -3.68 14.74 1.38
C ALA A 139 -3.21 14.61 -0.08
N TYR A 140 -3.37 13.44 -0.70
CA TYR A 140 -3.05 13.23 -2.11
C TYR A 140 -3.91 14.07 -3.05
N GLY A 141 -5.21 14.15 -2.78
CA GLY A 141 -6.13 14.99 -3.55
C GLY A 141 -5.71 16.46 -3.54
N GLY A 142 -5.36 16.99 -2.36
CA GLY A 142 -4.83 18.34 -2.21
C GLY A 142 -3.49 18.55 -2.95
N HIS A 143 -2.55 17.60 -2.83
CA HIS A 143 -1.30 17.63 -3.56
C HIS A 143 -1.50 17.67 -5.09
N LYS A 144 -2.52 16.98 -5.59
CA LYS A 144 -2.89 16.97 -7.03
C LYS A 144 -3.87 18.07 -7.42
N SER A 145 -4.19 19.03 -6.53
CA SER A 145 -5.15 20.10 -6.77
C SER A 145 -6.53 19.60 -7.21
N ARG A 146 -6.96 18.44 -6.71
CA ARG A 146 -8.27 17.87 -7.01
C ARG A 146 -9.35 18.51 -6.13
N PRO A 147 -10.56 18.77 -6.66
CA PRO A 147 -11.70 19.13 -5.83
C PRO A 147 -11.96 18.03 -4.78
N ILE A 148 -12.44 18.41 -3.60
CA ILE A 148 -12.87 17.46 -2.57
C ILE A 148 -14.02 16.61 -3.13
N TYR A 149 -15.05 17.29 -3.67
CA TYR A 149 -16.25 16.68 -4.24
C TYR A 149 -16.84 17.57 -5.34
N HIS A 150 -17.55 16.97 -6.29
CA HIS A 150 -18.33 17.67 -7.31
C HIS A 150 -19.60 16.87 -7.63
N PRO A 151 -20.83 17.38 -7.38
CA PRO A 151 -22.07 16.62 -7.52
C PRO A 151 -22.36 16.16 -8.96
N GLY A 152 -21.86 16.90 -9.96
CA GLY A 152 -22.01 16.56 -11.38
C GLY A 152 -21.03 15.52 -11.90
N ILE A 153 -20.00 15.13 -11.13
CA ILE A 153 -18.97 14.17 -11.55
C ILE A 153 -19.13 12.87 -10.77
N LYS A 154 -19.63 11.84 -11.43
CA LYS A 154 -19.88 10.53 -10.82
C LYS A 154 -18.59 9.69 -10.79
N PRO A 155 -18.43 8.79 -9.79
CA PRO A 155 -17.34 7.82 -9.77
C PRO A 155 -17.38 6.91 -11.02
N VAL A 156 -16.20 6.56 -11.55
CA VAL A 156 -16.04 5.68 -12.70
C VAL A 156 -15.14 4.52 -12.31
N LEU A 157 -15.60 3.29 -12.50
CA LEU A 157 -14.76 2.11 -12.28
C LEU A 157 -13.77 1.96 -13.43
N HIS A 158 -12.48 2.04 -13.10
CA HIS A 158 -11.40 1.92 -14.08
C HIS A 158 -11.05 0.44 -14.27
N THR A 159 -11.14 -0.03 -15.50
CA THR A 159 -10.88 -1.44 -15.89
C THR A 159 -9.42 -1.70 -16.26
N ASN A 160 -8.60 -0.64 -16.37
CA ASN A 160 -7.18 -0.77 -16.68
C ASN A 160 -6.35 0.29 -15.92
N PHE A 161 -5.05 0.01 -15.81
CA PHE A 161 -4.10 0.84 -15.07
C PHE A 161 -3.93 2.25 -15.66
N GLU A 162 -3.93 2.42 -16.98
CA GLU A 162 -3.75 3.74 -17.60
C GLU A 162 -4.91 4.69 -17.32
N SER A 163 -6.16 4.20 -17.43
CA SER A 163 -7.34 5.01 -17.10
C SER A 163 -7.37 5.41 -15.63
N TYR A 164 -6.92 4.53 -14.74
CA TYR A 164 -6.77 4.83 -13.31
C TYR A 164 -5.69 5.89 -13.05
N LYS A 165 -4.52 5.76 -13.69
CA LYS A 165 -3.38 6.67 -13.54
C LYS A 165 -3.72 8.11 -13.93
N ASN A 166 -4.46 8.28 -15.03
CA ASN A 166 -4.80 9.59 -15.60
C ASN A 166 -6.10 10.18 -15.02
N ASN A 167 -6.67 9.57 -13.99
CA ASN A 167 -7.90 10.03 -13.35
C ASN A 167 -7.70 11.37 -12.65
N THR A 168 -8.51 12.39 -13.00
CA THR A 168 -8.56 13.72 -12.40
C THR A 168 -9.86 13.96 -11.62
N ALA A 169 -10.63 12.92 -11.37
CA ALA A 169 -11.91 13.00 -10.66
C ALA A 169 -11.75 13.59 -9.24
N PRO A 170 -12.83 14.13 -8.65
CA PRO A 170 -12.85 14.60 -7.28
C PRO A 170 -12.39 13.54 -6.27
N THR A 171 -11.81 13.98 -5.17
CA THR A 171 -11.22 13.12 -4.14
C THR A 171 -12.20 12.09 -3.57
N ILE A 172 -13.46 12.46 -3.33
CA ILE A 172 -14.53 11.57 -2.85
C ILE A 172 -14.81 10.42 -3.82
N ASN A 173 -14.65 10.62 -5.12
CA ASN A 173 -14.90 9.55 -6.10
C ASN A 173 -13.93 8.37 -5.90
N HIS A 174 -12.71 8.63 -5.44
CA HIS A 174 -11.71 7.60 -5.16
C HIS A 174 -12.16 6.54 -4.14
N PHE A 175 -13.03 6.92 -3.21
CA PHE A 175 -13.62 5.95 -2.28
C PHE A 175 -14.38 4.86 -3.03
N TYR A 176 -15.20 5.23 -3.99
CA TYR A 176 -16.02 4.30 -4.78
C TYR A 176 -15.22 3.60 -5.88
N GLU A 177 -14.24 4.29 -6.45
CA GLU A 177 -13.41 3.79 -7.55
C GLU A 177 -12.36 2.77 -7.09
N LYS A 178 -11.91 2.84 -5.81
CA LYS A 178 -10.87 1.97 -5.25
C LYS A 178 -11.11 1.55 -3.80
N LEU A 179 -11.20 2.49 -2.85
CA LEU A 179 -11.00 2.18 -1.44
C LEU A 179 -12.04 1.21 -0.88
N LEU A 180 -13.32 1.40 -1.21
CA LEU A 180 -14.40 0.51 -0.79
C LEU A 180 -14.32 -0.89 -1.42
N LEU A 181 -13.61 -1.04 -2.53
CA LEU A 181 -13.42 -2.31 -3.21
C LEU A 181 -12.33 -3.16 -2.56
N LEU A 182 -11.34 -2.52 -1.90
CA LEU A 182 -10.16 -3.19 -1.36
C LEU A 182 -10.48 -4.27 -0.32
N LYS A 183 -11.56 -4.13 0.45
CA LYS A 183 -11.96 -5.17 1.42
C LYS A 183 -12.19 -6.54 0.78
N ASN A 184 -12.60 -6.58 -0.49
CA ASN A 184 -12.86 -7.82 -1.23
C ASN A 184 -11.60 -8.37 -1.93
N SER A 185 -10.48 -7.66 -1.85
CA SER A 185 -9.22 -8.01 -2.51
C SER A 185 -8.17 -8.52 -1.53
N LEU A 186 -8.51 -8.65 -0.24
CA LEU A 186 -7.58 -9.15 0.77
C LEU A 186 -7.45 -10.67 0.71
N ASN A 187 -6.30 -11.16 1.13
CA ASN A 187 -5.91 -12.57 0.98
C ASN A 187 -6.02 -13.35 2.29
N THR A 188 -5.59 -12.74 3.41
CA THR A 188 -5.41 -13.42 4.69
C THR A 188 -6.62 -13.22 5.61
N ALA A 189 -6.91 -14.21 6.45
CA ALA A 189 -8.05 -14.16 7.35
C ALA A 189 -7.96 -13.00 8.35
N THR A 190 -6.77 -12.75 8.87
CA THR A 190 -6.52 -11.65 9.82
C THR A 190 -6.73 -10.28 9.15
N ALA A 191 -6.24 -10.09 7.92
CA ALA A 191 -6.43 -8.85 7.19
C ALA A 191 -7.89 -8.58 6.84
N ILE A 192 -8.63 -9.61 6.42
CA ILE A 192 -10.08 -9.52 6.14
C ILE A 192 -10.85 -9.04 7.38
N GLU A 193 -10.52 -9.57 8.56
CA GLU A 193 -11.18 -9.16 9.81
C GLU A 193 -10.88 -7.69 10.17
N ILE A 194 -9.62 -7.27 10.04
CA ILE A 194 -9.22 -5.87 10.25
C ILE A 194 -9.95 -4.94 9.27
N ALA A 195 -10.04 -5.34 8.02
CA ALA A 195 -10.65 -4.54 6.96
C ALA A 195 -12.15 -4.29 7.18
N LYS A 196 -12.90 -5.19 7.81
CA LYS A 196 -14.31 -4.98 8.13
C LYS A 196 -14.54 -3.68 8.90
N ASN A 197 -13.79 -3.48 9.99
CA ASN A 197 -13.90 -2.28 10.82
C ASN A 197 -13.44 -1.02 10.07
N ARG A 198 -12.35 -1.11 9.30
CA ARG A 198 -11.86 0.02 8.50
C ARG A 198 -12.84 0.42 7.40
N HIS A 199 -13.50 -0.55 6.79
CA HIS A 199 -14.53 -0.32 5.78
C HIS A 199 -15.76 0.38 6.36
N ILE A 200 -16.29 -0.11 7.49
CA ILE A 200 -17.43 0.51 8.21
C ILE A 200 -17.10 1.96 8.58
N PHE A 201 -15.86 2.23 9.00
CA PHE A 201 -15.43 3.61 9.28
C PHE A 201 -15.52 4.49 8.04
N MET A 202 -15.07 4.03 6.87
CA MET A 202 -15.15 4.79 5.63
C MET A 202 -16.59 5.05 5.17
N GLU A 203 -17.48 4.05 5.30
CA GLU A 203 -18.90 4.21 5.01
C GLU A 203 -19.54 5.25 5.94
N THR A 204 -19.19 5.23 7.23
CA THR A 204 -19.66 6.20 8.23
C THR A 204 -19.16 7.60 7.91
N PHE A 205 -17.88 7.74 7.55
CA PHE A 205 -17.31 9.00 7.11
C PHE A 205 -18.05 9.56 5.88
N LEU A 206 -18.28 8.75 4.85
CA LEU A 206 -19.00 9.20 3.65
C LEU A 206 -20.43 9.62 3.95
N LYS A 207 -21.14 8.88 4.80
CA LYS A 207 -22.50 9.22 5.23
C LYS A 207 -22.53 10.59 5.93
N GLN A 208 -21.58 10.84 6.84
CA GLN A 208 -21.48 12.12 7.54
C GLN A 208 -21.09 13.24 6.57
N PHE A 209 -20.10 13.01 5.68
CA PHE A 209 -19.69 13.97 4.68
C PHE A 209 -20.84 14.46 3.80
N PHE A 210 -21.68 13.55 3.30
CA PHE A 210 -22.81 13.94 2.45
C PHE A 210 -23.93 14.63 3.23
N ALA A 211 -24.20 14.24 4.48
CA ALA A 211 -25.16 14.95 5.32
C ALA A 211 -24.74 16.39 5.60
N GLU A 212 -23.44 16.62 5.85
CA GLU A 212 -22.90 17.98 6.01
C GLU A 212 -22.90 18.77 4.68
N TRP A 213 -22.63 18.09 3.57
CA TRP A 213 -22.66 18.73 2.24
C TRP A 213 -24.04 19.27 1.88
N GLU A 214 -25.09 18.53 2.19
CA GLU A 214 -26.49 18.95 1.96
C GLU A 214 -27.02 19.91 3.06
N GLY A 215 -26.29 20.10 4.14
CA GLY A 215 -26.69 20.94 5.27
C GLY A 215 -27.70 20.28 6.21
N ASP A 216 -27.80 18.97 6.17
CA ASP A 216 -28.73 18.18 7.02
C ASP A 216 -28.19 17.98 8.45
N LYS A 217 -26.91 18.23 8.69
CA LYS A 217 -26.22 18.11 9.98
C LYS A 217 -25.11 19.13 10.14
#